data_ce1d74bb4b3f3454319a141d094f5e6d
#
_entry.id   ce1d74bb4b3f3454319a141d094f5e6d
#
_cell.length_a   1.000
_cell.length_b   1.000
_cell.length_c   1.000
_cell.angle_alpha   90.00
_cell.angle_beta   90.00
_cell.angle_gamma   90.00
#
_symmetry.space_group_name_H-M   'P 1'
#
loop_
_entity.id
_entity.type
_entity.pdbx_description
1 polymer ?
#
loop_
_entity_poly.entity_id
_entity_poly.type
_entity_poly.pdbx_seq_one_letter_code
_entity_poly.pdbx_strand_id
1 'polypeptide(L)'
;MNGIDKITQRIGADTQAEIDRILADAAVQAEAEDRDLLAKSERTAAEREERLVSAAQMEARKTLLTAKQEMVERAYQRALEKLRSLPQEQYVELLAALLVRASSTGREEVVFSTEDREGAGKAAVARANELLAKEAAPELPLGDGVVANLLNKVAAGVSAFAQGTAMLAVSEETRDISGGFILKDGRIEVNCTFDALVRAEREQTAGEVAKLLFPEA
;
A
#
# COMPACT_ATOMS: atom_id res chain seq x y z
N MET A 1 -40.08 -90.27 25.60
CA MET A 1 -39.17 -89.40 24.86
C MET A 1 -37.92 -90.20 24.50
N ASN A 2 -37.71 -90.40 23.22
CA ASN A 2 -36.59 -91.19 22.72
C ASN A 2 -35.26 -90.43 22.99
N GLY A 3 -34.15 -91.17 23.24
CA GLY A 3 -32.84 -90.58 23.51
C GLY A 3 -32.38 -89.59 22.44
N ILE A 4 -32.82 -89.78 21.20
CA ILE A 4 -32.56 -88.93 20.04
C ILE A 4 -33.25 -87.54 20.22
N ASP A 5 -34.49 -87.45 20.72
CA ASP A 5 -35.21 -86.22 20.92
C ASP A 5 -34.49 -85.33 21.94
N LYS A 6 -33.92 -85.95 22.99
CA LYS A 6 -33.10 -85.17 24.02
C LYS A 6 -31.82 -84.61 23.43
N ILE A 7 -31.15 -85.36 22.57
CA ILE A 7 -29.93 -84.89 21.90
C ILE A 7 -30.24 -83.73 20.94
N THR A 8 -31.28 -83.90 20.10
CA THR A 8 -31.71 -82.84 19.18
C THR A 8 -32.10 -81.55 19.91
N GLN A 9 -32.85 -81.70 21.04
CA GLN A 9 -33.24 -80.56 21.86
C GLN A 9 -32.08 -79.87 22.52
N ARG A 10 -31.06 -80.62 22.94
CA ARG A 10 -29.81 -80.06 23.53
C ARG A 10 -28.97 -79.37 22.48
N ILE A 11 -28.79 -79.91 21.29
CA ILE A 11 -28.08 -79.23 20.16
C ILE A 11 -28.81 -77.96 19.81
N GLY A 12 -30.15 -77.96 19.72
CA GLY A 12 -30.92 -76.74 19.45
C GLY A 12 -30.72 -75.65 20.50
N ALA A 13 -30.75 -76.06 21.79
CA ALA A 13 -30.50 -75.08 22.89
C ALA A 13 -29.09 -74.52 22.90
N ASP A 14 -28.08 -75.40 22.66
CA ASP A 14 -26.67 -74.97 22.58
C ASP A 14 -26.44 -74.03 21.38
N THR A 15 -27.05 -74.35 20.23
CA THR A 15 -26.97 -73.45 19.04
C THR A 15 -27.68 -72.11 19.28
N GLN A 16 -28.82 -72.10 19.92
CA GLN A 16 -29.53 -70.86 20.25
C GLN A 16 -28.68 -69.98 21.23
N ALA A 17 -28.11 -70.58 22.24
CA ALA A 17 -27.21 -69.85 23.16
C ALA A 17 -25.98 -69.24 22.48
N GLU A 18 -25.41 -69.96 21.47
CA GLU A 18 -24.29 -69.42 20.68
C GLU A 18 -24.75 -68.29 19.75
N ILE A 19 -25.93 -68.37 19.14
CA ILE A 19 -26.51 -67.30 18.34
C ILE A 19 -26.74 -66.04 19.23
N ASP A 20 -27.36 -66.23 20.37
CA ASP A 20 -27.63 -65.12 21.30
C ASP A 20 -26.37 -64.45 21.77
N ARG A 21 -25.29 -65.21 22.03
CA ARG A 21 -23.99 -64.69 22.36
C ARG A 21 -23.35 -63.86 21.22
N ILE A 22 -23.37 -64.38 20.00
CA ILE A 22 -22.84 -63.67 18.82
C ILE A 22 -23.60 -62.39 18.60
N LEU A 23 -24.94 -62.38 18.73
CA LEU A 23 -25.74 -61.16 18.60
C LEU A 23 -25.44 -60.14 19.70
N ALA A 24 -25.24 -60.60 20.96
CA ALA A 24 -24.87 -59.72 22.04
C ALA A 24 -23.52 -59.09 21.85
N ASP A 25 -22.50 -59.88 21.45
CA ASP A 25 -21.16 -59.38 21.16
C ASP A 25 -21.17 -58.41 19.99
N ALA A 26 -21.92 -58.71 18.92
CA ALA A 26 -22.10 -57.79 17.79
C ALA A 26 -22.78 -56.46 18.17
N ALA A 27 -23.79 -56.52 19.04
CA ALA A 27 -24.46 -55.31 19.54
C ALA A 27 -23.48 -54.41 20.36
N VAL A 28 -22.67 -55.02 21.24
CA VAL A 28 -21.65 -54.27 22.02
C VAL A 28 -20.59 -53.62 21.11
N GLN A 29 -20.14 -54.36 20.05
CA GLN A 29 -19.21 -53.80 19.08
C GLN A 29 -19.82 -52.65 18.28
N ALA A 30 -21.06 -52.80 17.81
CA ALA A 30 -21.74 -51.73 17.11
C ALA A 30 -21.91 -50.47 17.95
N GLU A 31 -22.30 -50.60 19.22
CA GLU A 31 -22.40 -49.45 20.13
C GLU A 31 -21.04 -48.77 20.41
N ALA A 32 -19.95 -49.55 20.43
CA ALA A 32 -18.61 -49.03 20.63
C ALA A 32 -18.15 -48.25 19.37
N GLU A 33 -18.39 -48.78 18.18
CA GLU A 33 -18.11 -48.14 16.90
C GLU A 33 -18.92 -46.84 16.71
N ASP A 34 -20.21 -46.88 17.03
CA ASP A 34 -21.08 -45.70 16.97
C ASP A 34 -20.59 -44.56 17.90
N ARG A 35 -20.19 -44.91 19.14
CA ARG A 35 -19.63 -43.93 20.05
C ARG A 35 -18.33 -43.32 19.55
N ASP A 36 -17.47 -44.11 18.98
CA ASP A 36 -16.18 -43.70 18.41
C ASP A 36 -16.40 -42.80 17.18
N LEU A 37 -17.34 -43.17 16.32
CA LEU A 37 -17.75 -42.40 15.14
C LEU A 37 -18.33 -41.03 15.52
N LEU A 38 -19.23 -41.01 16.51
CA LEU A 38 -19.79 -39.77 17.03
C LEU A 38 -18.70 -38.84 17.61
N ALA A 39 -17.81 -39.38 18.44
CA ALA A 39 -16.73 -38.60 19.02
C ALA A 39 -15.76 -38.04 17.95
N LYS A 40 -15.45 -38.80 16.91
CA LYS A 40 -14.65 -38.34 15.77
C LYS A 40 -15.37 -37.25 14.97
N SER A 41 -16.70 -37.45 14.74
CA SER A 41 -17.51 -36.49 14.03
C SER A 41 -17.61 -35.15 14.77
N GLU A 42 -17.82 -35.17 16.08
CA GLU A 42 -17.86 -33.98 16.92
C GLU A 42 -16.53 -33.20 16.90
N ARG A 43 -15.38 -33.91 17.01
CA ARG A 43 -14.07 -33.29 16.87
C ARG A 43 -13.88 -32.63 15.50
N THR A 44 -14.23 -33.34 14.44
CA THR A 44 -14.10 -32.84 13.06
C THR A 44 -14.99 -31.63 12.84
N ALA A 45 -16.20 -31.62 13.40
CA ALA A 45 -17.13 -30.51 13.35
C ALA A 45 -16.57 -29.28 14.08
N ALA A 46 -16.07 -29.46 15.31
CA ALA A 46 -15.48 -28.39 16.09
C ALA A 46 -14.23 -27.77 15.39
N GLU A 47 -13.33 -28.60 14.87
CA GLU A 47 -12.19 -28.13 14.12
C GLU A 47 -12.57 -27.39 12.83
N ARG A 48 -13.65 -27.82 12.17
CA ARG A 48 -14.16 -27.13 10.98
C ARG A 48 -14.77 -25.79 11.35
N GLU A 49 -15.52 -25.71 12.43
CA GLU A 49 -16.09 -24.48 12.95
C GLU A 49 -14.98 -23.47 13.27
N GLU A 50 -13.96 -23.88 14.03
CA GLU A 50 -12.82 -23.03 14.38
C GLU A 50 -12.10 -22.48 13.13
N ARG A 51 -11.85 -23.34 12.14
CA ARG A 51 -11.24 -22.90 10.87
C ARG A 51 -12.12 -21.91 10.11
N LEU A 52 -13.42 -22.12 10.07
CA LEU A 52 -14.34 -21.18 9.40
C LEU A 52 -14.41 -19.83 10.10
N VAL A 53 -14.46 -19.83 11.42
CA VAL A 53 -14.46 -18.60 12.23
C VAL A 53 -13.15 -17.83 12.03
N SER A 54 -12.00 -18.52 12.11
CA SER A 54 -10.69 -17.92 11.89
C SER A 54 -10.56 -17.33 10.48
N ALA A 55 -11.01 -18.07 9.46
CA ALA A 55 -11.00 -17.59 8.08
C ALA A 55 -11.89 -16.35 7.89
N ALA A 56 -13.09 -16.35 8.46
CA ALA A 56 -13.99 -15.19 8.41
C ALA A 56 -13.41 -13.96 9.12
N GLN A 57 -12.76 -14.15 10.27
CA GLN A 57 -12.07 -13.06 10.98
C GLN A 57 -10.90 -12.49 10.17
N MET A 58 -10.11 -13.33 9.54
CA MET A 58 -9.03 -12.90 8.64
C MET A 58 -9.57 -12.09 7.47
N GLU A 59 -10.64 -12.54 6.83
CA GLU A 59 -11.24 -11.84 5.69
C GLU A 59 -11.83 -10.48 6.11
N ALA A 60 -12.47 -10.42 7.28
CA ALA A 60 -12.97 -9.16 7.84
C ALA A 60 -11.83 -8.15 8.09
N ARG A 61 -10.73 -8.60 8.68
CA ARG A 61 -9.54 -7.74 8.90
C ARG A 61 -8.92 -7.27 7.59
N LYS A 62 -8.83 -8.16 6.60
CA LYS A 62 -8.32 -7.83 5.27
C LYS A 62 -9.18 -6.79 4.58
N THR A 63 -10.50 -6.95 4.60
CA THR A 63 -11.44 -5.98 4.02
C THR A 63 -11.30 -4.61 4.68
N LEU A 64 -11.22 -4.56 6.01
CA LEU A 64 -11.02 -3.32 6.75
C LEU A 64 -9.68 -2.65 6.38
N LEU A 65 -8.60 -3.43 6.31
CA LEU A 65 -7.28 -2.91 5.94
C LEU A 65 -7.28 -2.36 4.51
N THR A 66 -7.89 -3.08 3.56
CA THR A 66 -8.02 -2.62 2.18
C THR A 66 -8.76 -1.29 2.10
N ALA A 67 -9.90 -1.17 2.80
CA ALA A 67 -10.66 0.07 2.84
C ALA A 67 -9.85 1.24 3.43
N LYS A 68 -9.07 0.99 4.51
CA LYS A 68 -8.19 2.02 5.08
C LYS A 68 -7.09 2.45 4.10
N GLN A 69 -6.47 1.50 3.39
CA GLN A 69 -5.45 1.80 2.38
C GLN A 69 -6.02 2.61 1.21
N GLU A 70 -7.22 2.27 0.73
CA GLU A 70 -7.90 3.04 -0.31
C GLU A 70 -8.20 4.49 0.12
N MET A 71 -8.59 4.70 1.37
CA MET A 71 -8.83 6.06 1.87
C MET A 71 -7.55 6.88 1.97
N VAL A 72 -6.44 6.28 2.42
CA VAL A 72 -5.12 6.93 2.41
C VAL A 72 -4.72 7.27 0.97
N GLU A 73 -4.88 6.34 0.02
CA GLU A 73 -4.60 6.58 -1.39
C GLU A 73 -5.40 7.78 -1.94
N ARG A 74 -6.70 7.81 -1.66
CA ARG A 74 -7.57 8.93 -2.07
C ARG A 74 -7.13 10.27 -1.48
N ALA A 75 -6.57 10.29 -0.26
CA ALA A 75 -6.04 11.51 0.33
C ALA A 75 -4.87 12.07 -0.49
N TYR A 76 -3.92 11.21 -0.90
CA TYR A 76 -2.79 11.62 -1.74
C TYR A 76 -3.23 12.03 -3.15
N GLN A 77 -4.18 11.32 -3.75
CA GLN A 77 -4.77 11.71 -5.04
C GLN A 77 -5.40 13.10 -4.98
N ARG A 78 -6.17 13.39 -3.92
CA ARG A 78 -6.74 14.73 -3.72
C ARG A 78 -5.68 15.81 -3.48
N ALA A 79 -4.59 15.47 -2.79
CA ALA A 79 -3.47 16.39 -2.63
C ALA A 79 -2.83 16.72 -3.98
N LEU A 80 -2.64 15.72 -4.84
CA LEU A 80 -2.13 15.88 -6.20
C LEU A 80 -3.05 16.74 -7.06
N GLU A 81 -4.35 16.46 -7.02
CA GLU A 81 -5.36 17.28 -7.72
C GLU A 81 -5.33 18.74 -7.26
N LYS A 82 -5.19 18.95 -5.94
CA LYS A 82 -5.10 20.29 -5.36
C LYS A 82 -3.85 21.03 -5.83
N LEU A 83 -2.70 20.35 -5.91
CA LEU A 83 -1.47 20.94 -6.47
C LEU A 83 -1.63 21.38 -7.92
N ARG A 84 -2.33 20.57 -8.72
CA ARG A 84 -2.61 20.88 -10.14
C ARG A 84 -3.64 22.01 -10.32
N SER A 85 -4.54 22.17 -9.37
CA SER A 85 -5.60 23.18 -9.41
C SER A 85 -5.26 24.49 -8.71
N LEU A 86 -3.99 24.70 -8.35
CA LEU A 86 -3.55 25.95 -7.74
C LEU A 86 -3.78 27.14 -8.70
N PRO A 87 -4.12 28.34 -8.17
CA PRO A 87 -4.11 29.56 -8.96
C PRO A 87 -2.76 29.76 -9.64
N GLN A 88 -2.75 30.29 -10.86
CA GLN A 88 -1.55 30.38 -11.69
C GLN A 88 -0.35 31.06 -10.98
N GLU A 89 -0.61 32.11 -10.21
CA GLU A 89 0.45 32.80 -9.46
C GLU A 89 1.08 31.88 -8.40
N GLN A 90 0.25 31.17 -7.62
CA GLN A 90 0.74 30.23 -6.59
C GLN A 90 1.44 29.02 -7.23
N TYR A 91 0.96 28.57 -8.37
CA TYR A 91 1.57 27.48 -9.13
C TYR A 91 2.98 27.87 -9.62
N VAL A 92 3.14 29.07 -10.18
CA VAL A 92 4.42 29.60 -10.63
C VAL A 92 5.39 29.76 -9.46
N GLU A 93 4.96 30.34 -8.33
CA GLU A 93 5.81 30.49 -7.14
C GLU A 93 6.22 29.12 -6.57
N LEU A 94 5.31 28.14 -6.55
CA LEU A 94 5.63 26.76 -6.12
C LEU A 94 6.67 26.11 -7.03
N LEU A 95 6.48 26.21 -8.35
CA LEU A 95 7.46 25.68 -9.31
C LEU A 95 8.81 26.38 -9.18
N ALA A 96 8.83 27.71 -9.04
CA ALA A 96 10.05 28.48 -8.87
C ALA A 96 10.81 28.07 -7.60
N ALA A 97 10.09 27.90 -6.50
CA ALA A 97 10.65 27.44 -5.25
C ALA A 97 11.23 26.01 -5.35
N LEU A 98 10.53 25.10 -6.03
CA LEU A 98 11.03 23.75 -6.29
C LEU A 98 12.26 23.77 -7.20
N LEU A 99 12.27 24.61 -8.24
CA LEU A 99 13.43 24.79 -9.13
C LEU A 99 14.66 25.25 -8.36
N VAL A 100 14.54 26.26 -7.53
CA VAL A 100 15.64 26.77 -6.69
C VAL A 100 16.21 25.66 -5.80
N ARG A 101 15.33 24.84 -5.21
CA ARG A 101 15.75 23.75 -4.32
C ARG A 101 16.36 22.57 -5.04
N ALA A 102 15.86 22.25 -6.22
CA ALA A 102 16.28 21.09 -7.01
C ALA A 102 17.52 21.36 -7.86
N SER A 103 17.76 22.62 -8.23
CA SER A 103 18.94 23.04 -9.00
C SER A 103 20.21 22.84 -8.19
N SER A 104 21.20 22.22 -8.81
CA SER A 104 22.52 21.95 -8.23
C SER A 104 23.64 22.77 -8.87
N THR A 105 23.56 23.00 -10.17
CA THR A 105 24.59 23.69 -10.96
C THR A 105 24.13 25.04 -11.45
N GLY A 106 22.82 25.25 -11.50
CA GLY A 106 22.20 26.45 -12.05
C GLY A 106 22.28 26.57 -13.56
N ARG A 107 22.62 25.49 -14.24
CA ARG A 107 22.73 25.42 -15.72
C ARG A 107 21.84 24.34 -16.30
N GLU A 108 20.98 23.79 -15.45
CA GLU A 108 20.09 22.71 -15.85
C GLU A 108 19.04 23.20 -16.85
N GLU A 109 18.69 22.35 -17.76
CA GLU A 109 17.53 22.50 -18.61
C GLU A 109 16.29 21.99 -17.87
N VAL A 110 15.22 22.76 -17.94
CA VAL A 110 13.96 22.43 -17.30
C VAL A 110 12.97 21.94 -18.33
N VAL A 111 12.60 20.68 -18.21
CA VAL A 111 11.62 20.03 -19.09
C VAL A 111 10.25 20.07 -18.43
N PHE A 112 9.28 20.64 -19.10
CA PHE A 112 7.88 20.75 -18.65
C PHE A 112 6.93 19.91 -19.51
N SER A 113 5.66 19.88 -19.09
CA SER A 113 4.57 19.44 -19.96
C SER A 113 4.39 20.39 -21.14
N THR A 114 3.72 19.93 -22.18
CA THR A 114 3.38 20.78 -23.35
C THR A 114 2.50 21.98 -22.92
N GLU A 115 1.64 21.80 -21.92
CA GLU A 115 0.73 22.83 -21.42
C GLU A 115 1.46 23.89 -20.59
N ASP A 116 2.37 23.47 -19.71
CA ASP A 116 3.05 24.38 -18.77
C ASP A 116 4.21 25.13 -19.42
N ARG A 117 4.85 24.55 -20.43
CA ARG A 117 6.10 25.08 -21.02
C ARG A 117 6.02 26.55 -21.41
N GLU A 118 4.99 26.94 -22.16
CA GLU A 118 4.89 28.28 -22.71
C GLU A 118 4.32 29.32 -21.73
N GLY A 119 3.61 28.86 -20.70
CA GLY A 119 2.96 29.71 -19.69
C GLY A 119 3.66 29.69 -18.36
N ALA A 120 3.19 28.84 -17.44
CA ALA A 120 3.66 28.76 -16.07
C ALA A 120 5.14 28.34 -15.98
N GLY A 121 5.63 27.49 -16.88
CA GLY A 121 7.00 27.01 -16.89
C GLY A 121 8.02 28.12 -17.17
N LYS A 122 7.79 28.93 -18.21
CA LYS A 122 8.66 30.09 -18.52
C LYS A 122 8.67 31.10 -17.38
N ALA A 123 7.49 31.40 -16.80
CA ALA A 123 7.37 32.30 -15.68
C ALA A 123 8.10 31.76 -14.43
N ALA A 124 7.95 30.47 -14.14
CA ALA A 124 8.62 29.82 -13.01
C ALA A 124 10.14 29.81 -13.14
N VAL A 125 10.67 29.51 -14.34
CA VAL A 125 12.11 29.55 -14.57
C VAL A 125 12.66 30.97 -14.46
N ALA A 126 12.00 31.98 -14.99
CA ALA A 126 12.38 33.38 -14.84
C ALA A 126 12.41 33.76 -13.34
N ARG A 127 11.37 33.39 -12.60
CA ARG A 127 11.26 33.65 -11.16
C ARG A 127 12.34 32.90 -10.36
N ALA A 128 12.60 31.63 -10.70
CA ALA A 128 13.67 30.84 -10.07
C ALA A 128 15.04 31.49 -10.28
N ASN A 129 15.34 31.94 -11.49
CA ASN A 129 16.58 32.64 -11.82
C ASN A 129 16.74 33.95 -11.04
N GLU A 130 15.65 34.72 -10.86
CA GLU A 130 15.66 35.91 -9.99
C GLU A 130 15.97 35.55 -8.52
N LEU A 131 15.37 34.48 -8.01
CA LEU A 131 15.58 34.03 -6.64
C LEU A 131 17.00 33.52 -6.44
N LEU A 132 17.50 32.72 -7.35
CA LEU A 132 18.88 32.22 -7.32
C LEU A 132 19.91 33.39 -7.39
N ALA A 133 19.64 34.38 -8.22
CA ALA A 133 20.49 35.57 -8.32
C ALA A 133 20.52 36.43 -7.03
N LYS A 134 19.45 36.38 -6.24
CA LYS A 134 19.33 37.08 -4.94
C LYS A 134 19.81 36.27 -3.75
N GLU A 135 20.30 35.02 -3.96
CA GLU A 135 20.67 34.08 -2.89
C GLU A 135 19.56 33.81 -1.86
N ALA A 136 18.31 34.07 -2.24
CA ALA A 136 17.17 33.92 -1.37
C ALA A 136 16.39 32.62 -1.76
N ALA A 137 16.65 31.52 -1.07
CA ALA A 137 15.78 30.34 -1.19
C ALA A 137 14.41 30.65 -0.53
N PRO A 138 13.29 30.52 -1.23
CA PRO A 138 11.97 30.71 -0.63
C PRO A 138 11.68 29.63 0.41
N GLU A 139 11.07 30.01 1.52
CA GLU A 139 10.52 29.04 2.47
C GLU A 139 9.28 28.39 1.84
N LEU A 140 9.39 27.10 1.55
CA LEU A 140 8.22 26.32 1.13
C LEU A 140 7.46 25.87 2.37
N PRO A 141 6.13 25.94 2.39
CA PRO A 141 5.30 25.40 3.46
C PRO A 141 5.19 23.86 3.38
N LEU A 142 6.31 23.21 3.07
CA LEU A 142 6.44 21.75 3.06
C LEU A 142 7.12 21.40 4.39
N GLY A 143 6.47 20.56 5.20
CA GLY A 143 7.02 20.08 6.47
C GLY A 143 8.38 19.38 6.30
N ASP A 144 8.99 18.99 7.42
CA ASP A 144 10.32 18.35 7.50
C ASP A 144 10.43 16.95 6.86
N GLY A 145 9.67 16.70 5.79
CA GLY A 145 9.63 15.42 5.06
C GLY A 145 10.89 15.15 4.22
N VAL A 146 10.96 13.95 3.63
CA VAL A 146 12.08 13.46 2.79
C VAL A 146 12.36 14.33 1.60
N VAL A 147 11.32 14.94 1.05
CA VAL A 147 11.47 15.87 -0.08
C VAL A 147 12.36 17.03 0.34
N ALA A 148 12.18 17.56 1.55
CA ALA A 148 13.05 18.59 2.11
C ALA A 148 14.48 18.10 2.31
N ASN A 149 14.68 16.87 2.76
CA ASN A 149 16.01 16.28 2.97
C ASN A 149 16.72 15.90 1.66
N LEU A 150 16.00 15.44 0.66
CA LEU A 150 16.57 15.16 -0.67
C LEU A 150 17.02 16.45 -1.35
N LEU A 151 16.23 17.52 -1.21
CA LEU A 151 16.50 18.83 -1.76
C LEU A 151 17.59 19.59 -0.96
N ASN A 152 17.69 19.40 0.35
CA ASN A 152 18.76 19.99 1.18
C ASN A 152 20.17 19.45 0.87
N LYS A 153 20.31 18.20 0.39
CA LYS A 153 21.61 17.66 -0.05
C LYS A 153 22.15 18.32 -1.32
N VAL A 154 21.30 18.97 -2.08
CA VAL A 154 21.65 19.60 -3.36
C VAL A 154 22.03 21.10 -3.19
N ALA A 155 21.73 21.69 -2.04
CA ALA A 155 21.98 23.10 -1.75
C ALA A 155 23.46 23.54 -1.79
N ALA A 156 24.41 22.61 -1.98
CA ALA A 156 25.84 22.91 -2.08
C ALA A 156 26.24 23.56 -3.42
N GLY A 157 25.34 23.64 -4.41
CA GLY A 157 25.63 24.17 -5.77
C GLY A 157 25.32 25.67 -5.97
N VAL A 158 24.69 26.30 -4.98
CA VAL A 158 24.20 27.71 -5.07
C VAL A 158 25.33 28.74 -5.32
N SER A 159 26.57 28.40 -5.02
CA SER A 159 27.71 29.31 -5.21
C SER A 159 28.02 29.71 -6.67
N ALA A 160 27.53 28.92 -7.65
CA ALA A 160 27.75 29.23 -9.08
C ALA A 160 26.87 30.37 -9.60
N PHE A 161 25.68 30.58 -8.98
CA PHE A 161 24.79 31.71 -9.32
C PHE A 161 25.31 33.07 -8.86
N ALA A 162 26.00 33.11 -7.74
CA ALA A 162 26.60 34.36 -7.21
C ALA A 162 27.62 35.00 -8.19
N GLN A 163 28.09 34.23 -9.19
CA GLN A 163 29.06 34.70 -10.18
C GLN A 163 28.44 35.15 -11.50
N GLY A 164 27.09 35.16 -11.66
CA GLY A 164 26.38 35.69 -12.83
C GLY A 164 26.51 34.90 -14.13
N THR A 165 26.99 33.66 -14.08
CA THR A 165 27.30 32.86 -15.26
C THR A 165 26.39 31.66 -15.46
N ALA A 166 25.45 31.40 -14.56
CA ALA A 166 24.55 30.26 -14.60
C ALA A 166 23.09 30.72 -14.61
N MET A 167 22.29 30.22 -15.52
CA MET A 167 20.85 30.44 -15.61
C MET A 167 20.16 29.15 -16.00
N LEU A 168 19.09 28.81 -15.30
CA LEU A 168 18.19 27.73 -15.73
C LEU A 168 17.55 28.09 -17.06
N ALA A 169 17.48 27.14 -17.97
CA ALA A 169 16.86 27.31 -19.27
C ALA A 169 15.66 26.39 -19.45
N VAL A 170 14.60 26.89 -20.10
CA VAL A 170 13.48 26.03 -20.50
C VAL A 170 13.91 25.18 -21.69
N SER A 171 13.82 23.86 -21.56
CA SER A 171 14.15 22.94 -22.65
C SER A 171 13.12 23.02 -23.79
N GLU A 172 13.58 22.74 -25.00
CA GLU A 172 12.67 22.55 -26.13
C GLU A 172 11.93 21.21 -26.08
N GLU A 173 12.50 20.25 -25.35
CA GLU A 173 11.88 18.97 -25.07
C GLU A 173 10.68 19.14 -24.12
N THR A 174 9.59 18.45 -24.41
CA THR A 174 8.43 18.34 -23.52
C THR A 174 8.19 16.88 -23.15
N ARG A 175 7.66 16.65 -21.96
CA ARG A 175 7.29 15.31 -21.47
C ARG A 175 5.80 15.29 -21.11
N ASP A 176 5.19 14.12 -21.24
CA ASP A 176 3.83 13.88 -20.75
C ASP A 176 3.87 13.73 -19.23
N ILE A 177 3.78 14.86 -18.55
CA ILE A 177 3.76 14.99 -17.07
C ILE A 177 2.55 15.80 -16.63
N SER A 178 1.97 15.40 -15.53
CA SER A 178 0.74 16.02 -15.01
C SER A 178 1.00 17.19 -14.06
N GLY A 179 2.13 17.90 -14.24
CA GLY A 179 2.56 19.04 -13.45
C GLY A 179 3.90 18.81 -12.77
N GLY A 180 4.55 19.89 -12.36
CA GLY A 180 5.94 19.87 -11.95
C GLY A 180 6.88 19.94 -13.15
N PHE A 181 8.12 19.45 -13.01
CA PHE A 181 9.15 19.51 -14.05
C PHE A 181 10.19 18.39 -13.88
N ILE A 182 11.04 18.25 -14.88
CA ILE A 182 12.26 17.42 -14.82
C ILE A 182 13.44 18.34 -15.07
N LEU A 183 14.43 18.32 -14.18
CA LEU A 183 15.71 19.00 -14.39
C LEU A 183 16.67 18.07 -15.12
N LYS A 184 17.37 18.60 -16.11
CA LYS A 184 18.30 17.86 -16.94
C LYS A 184 19.66 18.55 -16.95
N ASP A 185 20.69 17.86 -16.51
CA ASP A 185 22.08 18.29 -16.56
C ASP A 185 22.91 17.21 -17.27
N GLY A 186 23.08 17.39 -18.55
CA GLY A 186 23.79 16.43 -19.41
C GLY A 186 23.14 15.03 -19.39
N ARG A 187 23.70 14.12 -18.60
CA ARG A 187 23.18 12.74 -18.45
C ARG A 187 22.36 12.51 -17.19
N ILE A 188 22.29 13.50 -16.33
CA ILE A 188 21.57 13.39 -15.05
C ILE A 188 20.21 14.04 -15.23
N GLU A 189 19.17 13.31 -14.87
CA GLU A 189 17.80 13.82 -14.80
C GLU A 189 17.30 13.75 -13.34
N VAL A 190 16.79 14.86 -12.84
CA VAL A 190 16.15 14.95 -11.53
C VAL A 190 14.66 15.12 -11.75
N ASN A 191 13.89 14.12 -11.33
CA ASN A 191 12.43 14.11 -11.49
C ASN A 191 11.75 14.84 -10.34
N CYS A 192 11.27 16.04 -10.61
CA CYS A 192 10.49 16.89 -9.70
C CYS A 192 9.03 17.02 -10.15
N THR A 193 8.48 16.01 -10.82
CA THR A 193 7.06 15.97 -11.12
C THR A 193 6.25 15.80 -9.84
N PHE A 194 5.06 16.36 -9.78
CA PHE A 194 4.20 16.23 -8.60
C PHE A 194 3.88 14.79 -8.25
N ASP A 195 3.73 13.92 -9.27
CA ASP A 195 3.54 12.49 -9.06
C ASP A 195 4.73 11.84 -8.33
N ALA A 196 5.96 12.20 -8.72
CA ALA A 196 7.17 11.69 -8.09
C ALA A 196 7.33 12.22 -6.65
N LEU A 197 7.09 13.52 -6.45
CA LEU A 197 7.19 14.16 -5.15
C LEU A 197 6.14 13.62 -4.17
N VAL A 198 4.88 13.51 -4.58
CA VAL A 198 3.80 12.96 -3.75
C VAL A 198 4.05 11.47 -3.44
N ARG A 199 4.60 10.70 -4.39
CA ARG A 199 4.97 9.30 -4.14
C ARG A 199 6.06 9.19 -3.08
N ALA A 200 7.11 10.00 -3.18
CA ALA A 200 8.20 10.01 -2.21
C ALA A 200 7.71 10.43 -0.80
N GLU A 201 6.86 11.44 -0.73
CA GLU A 201 6.26 11.89 0.52
C GLU A 201 5.35 10.82 1.15
N ARG A 202 4.56 10.13 0.33
CA ARG A 202 3.69 9.05 0.76
C ARG A 202 4.44 7.93 1.48
N GLU A 203 5.60 7.52 0.96
CA GLU A 203 6.38 6.44 1.56
C GLU A 203 6.74 6.72 3.02
N GLN A 204 6.81 7.99 3.40
CA GLN A 204 7.20 8.39 4.76
C GLN A 204 6.01 8.81 5.62
N THR A 205 5.03 9.48 5.03
CA THR A 205 3.92 10.08 5.79
C THR A 205 2.65 9.23 5.79
N ALA A 206 2.60 8.10 5.05
CA ALA A 206 1.40 7.25 4.97
C ALA A 206 0.92 6.77 6.34
N GLY A 207 1.85 6.44 7.25
CA GLY A 207 1.51 6.03 8.61
C GLY A 207 0.89 7.16 9.45
N GLU A 208 1.36 8.39 9.29
CA GLU A 208 0.83 9.56 9.98
C GLU A 208 -0.54 9.95 9.42
N VAL A 209 -0.68 9.95 8.09
CA VAL A 209 -1.95 10.20 7.42
C VAL A 209 -3.00 9.15 7.85
N ALA A 210 -2.61 7.88 7.96
CA ALA A 210 -3.50 6.84 8.44
C ALA A 210 -3.95 7.09 9.89
N LYS A 211 -3.06 7.53 10.78
CA LYS A 211 -3.42 7.90 12.17
C LYS A 211 -4.36 9.10 12.23
N LEU A 212 -4.19 10.09 11.36
CA LEU A 212 -5.08 11.24 11.27
C LEU A 212 -6.47 10.88 10.74
N LEU A 213 -6.53 9.98 9.76
CA LEU A 213 -7.80 9.53 9.19
C LEU A 213 -8.54 8.54 10.10
N PHE A 214 -7.82 7.79 10.94
CA PHE A 214 -8.37 6.74 11.79
C PHE A 214 -7.78 6.84 13.21
N PRO A 215 -8.13 7.88 13.98
CA PRO A 215 -7.53 8.15 15.28
C PRO A 215 -7.81 7.07 16.36
N GLU A 216 -8.80 6.21 16.15
CA GLU A 216 -9.20 5.15 17.09
C GLU A 216 -8.81 3.73 16.62
N ALA A 217 -7.90 3.59 15.68
CA ALA A 217 -7.58 2.31 15.05
C ALA A 217 -6.29 1.69 15.58
#